data_af1c482c778cd98d523d258bd774aa39
#
_entry.id   af1c482c778cd98d523d258bd774aa39
#
_cell.length_a   1.000
_cell.length_b   1.000
_cell.length_c   1.000
_cell.angle_alpha   90.00
_cell.angle_beta   90.00
_cell.angle_gamma   90.00
#
_symmetry.space_group_name_H-M   'P 1'
#
loop_
_entity.id
_entity.type
_entity.pdbx_description
1 polymer ?
#
loop_
_entity_poly.entity_id
_entity_poly.type
_entity_poly.pdbx_seq_one_letter_code
_entity_poly.pdbx_strand_id
1 'polypeptide(L)'
;AQPDVGRCGGLTESIKIAKLSQEHNRIIVPHCWKTSVSISATAHFAFNTPNCAFIEYLPPQLCVEILRKELATEGFDFVDGKIKPPTKPGLGIELNRDAIKKYQVA
;
A
#
# COMPACT_ATOMS: atom_id res chain seq x y z
N ALA A 1 -2.66 -13.52 8.15
CA ALA A 1 -2.74 -13.60 6.68
C ALA A 1 -2.08 -12.37 6.08
N GLN A 2 -1.38 -12.53 4.96
CA GLN A 2 -0.59 -11.49 4.30
C GLN A 2 -1.05 -11.24 2.85
N PRO A 3 -2.28 -10.74 2.63
CA PRO A 3 -2.72 -10.39 1.28
C PRO A 3 -1.91 -9.23 0.72
N ASP A 4 -1.51 -9.31 -0.54
CA ASP A 4 -0.95 -8.18 -1.29
C ASP A 4 -2.07 -7.56 -2.14
N VAL A 5 -2.51 -6.35 -1.80
CA VAL A 5 -3.62 -5.66 -2.47
C VAL A 5 -3.40 -5.57 -3.99
N GLY A 6 -2.15 -5.40 -4.42
CA GLY A 6 -1.81 -5.33 -5.85
C GLY A 6 -1.78 -6.68 -6.57
N ARG A 7 -1.94 -7.81 -5.86
CA ARG A 7 -1.85 -9.17 -6.41
C ARG A 7 -3.08 -10.03 -6.18
N CYS A 8 -3.79 -9.82 -5.09
CA CYS A 8 -4.94 -10.66 -4.73
C CYS A 8 -6.26 -10.23 -5.39
N GLY A 9 -6.25 -9.24 -6.28
CA GLY A 9 -7.45 -8.74 -6.95
C GLY A 9 -7.96 -7.38 -6.44
N GLY A 10 -7.08 -6.59 -5.82
CA GLY A 10 -7.37 -5.22 -5.37
C GLY A 10 -8.09 -5.16 -4.03
N LEU A 11 -8.61 -3.97 -3.72
CA LEU A 11 -9.26 -3.68 -2.44
C LEU A 11 -10.45 -4.58 -2.15
N THR A 12 -11.26 -4.87 -3.17
CA THR A 12 -12.47 -5.70 -3.02
C THR A 12 -12.14 -7.10 -2.50
N GLU A 13 -11.16 -7.77 -3.11
CA GLU A 13 -10.78 -9.11 -2.68
C GLU A 13 -10.03 -9.08 -1.33
N SER A 14 -9.22 -8.05 -1.10
CA SER A 14 -8.52 -7.87 0.18
C SER A 14 -9.53 -7.76 1.35
N ILE A 15 -10.63 -7.04 1.17
CA ILE A 15 -11.70 -6.92 2.17
C ILE A 15 -12.37 -8.27 2.44
N LYS A 16 -12.61 -9.08 1.41
CA LYS A 16 -13.16 -10.44 1.59
C LYS A 16 -12.20 -11.33 2.38
N ILE A 17 -10.90 -11.28 2.04
CA ILE A 17 -9.85 -12.02 2.76
C ILE A 17 -9.81 -11.58 4.23
N ALA A 18 -9.90 -10.27 4.51
CA ALA A 18 -9.88 -9.74 5.87
C ALA A 18 -11.08 -10.23 6.69
N LYS A 19 -12.29 -10.21 6.11
CA LYS A 19 -13.50 -10.74 6.77
C LYS A 19 -13.37 -12.22 7.08
N LEU A 20 -12.95 -13.03 6.11
CA LEU A 20 -12.73 -14.47 6.31
C LEU A 20 -11.67 -14.72 7.40
N SER A 21 -10.58 -13.95 7.40
CA SER A 21 -9.54 -14.05 8.44
C SER A 21 -10.09 -13.70 9.83
N GLN A 22 -10.97 -12.69 9.91
CA GLN A 22 -11.63 -12.30 11.16
C GLN A 22 -12.55 -13.40 11.69
N GLU A 23 -13.34 -14.04 10.82
CA GLU A 23 -14.20 -15.19 11.18
C GLU A 23 -13.40 -16.36 11.77
N HIS A 24 -12.15 -16.51 11.35
CA HIS A 24 -11.22 -17.52 11.84
C HIS A 24 -10.27 -17.00 12.96
N ASN A 25 -10.54 -15.84 13.54
CA ASN A 25 -9.71 -15.20 14.59
C ASN A 25 -8.24 -15.05 14.17
N ARG A 26 -8.00 -14.67 12.90
CA ARG A 26 -6.67 -14.41 12.36
C ARG A 26 -6.46 -12.93 12.12
N ILE A 27 -5.25 -12.46 12.41
CA ILE A 27 -4.83 -11.09 12.08
C ILE A 27 -4.46 -10.98 10.59
N ILE A 28 -4.58 -9.77 10.08
CA ILE A 28 -4.10 -9.37 8.76
C ILE A 28 -2.82 -8.55 8.92
N VAL A 29 -1.83 -8.85 8.09
CA VAL A 29 -0.59 -8.07 7.93
C VAL A 29 -0.31 -7.98 6.44
N PRO A 30 -0.89 -7.02 5.69
CA PRO A 30 -0.77 -7.00 4.24
C PRO A 30 0.67 -6.76 3.79
N HIS A 31 1.10 -7.52 2.78
CA HIS A 31 2.38 -7.34 2.10
C HIS A 31 2.37 -6.05 1.28
N CYS A 32 3.40 -5.20 1.42
CA CYS A 32 3.41 -3.86 0.80
C CYS A 32 4.81 -3.36 0.44
N TRP A 33 5.39 -3.92 -0.63
CA TRP A 33 6.77 -3.62 -1.04
C TRP A 33 6.91 -2.87 -2.37
N LYS A 34 5.81 -2.54 -3.04
CA LYS A 34 5.82 -1.98 -4.38
C LYS A 34 5.80 -0.45 -4.43
N THR A 35 5.19 0.08 -5.48
CA THR A 35 5.10 1.51 -5.76
C THR A 35 4.23 2.28 -4.76
N SER A 36 4.33 3.59 -4.77
CA SER A 36 3.49 4.49 -3.96
C SER A 36 1.99 4.24 -4.17
N VAL A 37 1.55 3.83 -5.37
CA VAL A 37 0.15 3.46 -5.65
C VAL A 37 -0.26 2.25 -4.82
N SER A 38 0.56 1.19 -4.81
CA SER A 38 0.29 -0.03 -4.03
C SER A 38 0.33 0.26 -2.53
N ILE A 39 1.28 1.07 -2.08
CA ILE A 39 1.41 1.47 -0.68
C ILE A 39 0.17 2.24 -0.23
N SER A 40 -0.32 3.17 -1.04
CA SER A 40 -1.51 3.95 -0.73
C SER A 40 -2.76 3.08 -0.65
N ALA A 41 -2.99 2.22 -1.64
CA ALA A 41 -4.11 1.28 -1.62
C ALA A 41 -4.06 0.36 -0.39
N THR A 42 -2.86 -0.15 -0.05
CA THR A 42 -2.66 -1.00 1.13
C THR A 42 -2.90 -0.22 2.43
N ALA A 43 -2.49 1.06 2.51
CA ALA A 43 -2.75 1.90 3.67
C ALA A 43 -4.26 2.09 3.88
N HIS A 44 -5.02 2.45 2.84
CA HIS A 44 -6.48 2.55 2.92
C HIS A 44 -7.14 1.23 3.38
N PHE A 45 -6.68 0.10 2.84
CA PHE A 45 -7.15 -1.21 3.28
C PHE A 45 -6.85 -1.44 4.77
N ALA A 46 -5.61 -1.21 5.20
CA ALA A 46 -5.17 -1.47 6.57
C ALA A 46 -5.90 -0.61 7.60
N PHE A 47 -6.03 0.70 7.36
CA PHE A 47 -6.73 1.62 8.25
C PHE A 47 -8.23 1.32 8.37
N ASN A 48 -8.81 0.65 7.38
CA ASN A 48 -10.23 0.30 7.37
C ASN A 48 -10.50 -1.17 7.74
N THR A 49 -9.48 -1.89 8.22
CA THR A 49 -9.56 -3.33 8.53
C THR A 49 -9.31 -3.56 10.02
N PRO A 50 -10.37 -3.86 10.82
CA PRO A 50 -10.26 -3.95 12.29
C PRO A 50 -9.26 -4.99 12.81
N ASN A 51 -9.06 -6.10 12.07
CA ASN A 51 -8.11 -7.15 12.41
C ASN A 51 -6.74 -6.97 11.73
N CYS A 52 -6.46 -5.80 11.17
CA CYS A 52 -5.14 -5.48 10.64
C CYS A 52 -4.23 -4.98 11.77
N ALA A 53 -3.21 -5.75 12.11
CA ALA A 53 -2.30 -5.41 13.19
C ALA A 53 -1.13 -4.53 12.73
N PHE A 54 -0.60 -4.78 11.52
CA PHE A 54 0.57 -4.12 10.95
C PHE A 54 0.47 -4.12 9.42
N ILE A 55 1.32 -3.32 8.77
CA ILE A 55 1.61 -3.41 7.34
C ILE A 55 3.06 -3.89 7.22
N GLU A 56 3.31 -4.92 6.40
CA GLU A 56 4.66 -5.33 6.04
C GLU A 56 5.23 -4.34 5.02
N TYR A 57 5.83 -3.27 5.55
CA TYR A 57 6.33 -2.14 4.78
C TYR A 57 7.85 -2.17 4.64
N LEU A 58 8.35 -2.15 3.39
CA LEU A 58 9.77 -2.00 3.14
C LEU A 58 10.14 -0.50 3.21
N PRO A 59 10.94 -0.05 4.17
CA PRO A 59 11.31 1.36 4.27
C PRO A 59 12.15 1.82 3.06
N PRO A 60 12.05 3.10 2.66
CA PRO A 60 12.74 3.64 1.47
C PRO A 60 14.26 3.44 1.48
N GLN A 61 14.86 3.40 2.66
CA GLN A 61 16.30 3.20 2.85
C GLN A 61 16.78 1.80 2.43
N LEU A 62 15.87 0.81 2.51
CA LEU A 62 16.15 -0.57 2.10
C LEU A 62 15.65 -0.88 0.68
N CYS A 63 15.00 0.09 0.03
CA CYS A 63 14.42 -0.08 -1.30
C CYS A 63 15.19 0.72 -2.34
N VAL A 64 15.76 0.02 -3.31
CA VAL A 64 16.50 0.64 -4.45
C VAL A 64 15.61 0.91 -5.67
N GLU A 65 14.33 0.51 -5.64
CA GLU A 65 13.43 0.63 -6.78
C GLU A 65 13.11 2.10 -7.11
N ILE A 66 13.53 2.51 -8.28
CA ILE A 66 13.37 3.88 -8.78
C ILE A 66 11.88 4.25 -8.92
N LEU A 67 11.06 3.36 -9.46
CA LEU A 67 9.62 3.60 -9.62
C LEU A 67 8.90 3.86 -8.29
N ARG A 68 9.35 3.25 -7.21
CA ARG A 68 8.79 3.52 -5.90
C ARG A 68 9.01 4.97 -5.46
N LYS A 69 10.15 5.55 -5.82
CA LYS A 69 10.55 6.91 -5.45
C LYS A 69 9.98 7.97 -6.38
N GLU A 70 9.89 7.66 -7.68
CA GLU A 70 9.60 8.65 -8.71
C GLU A 70 8.14 8.63 -9.20
N LEU A 71 7.39 7.52 -9.02
CA LEU A 71 6.05 7.36 -9.60
C LEU A 71 4.98 8.29 -9.00
N ALA A 72 5.16 8.72 -7.77
CA ALA A 72 4.29 9.70 -7.13
C ALA A 72 5.11 10.91 -6.67
N THR A 73 4.50 12.09 -6.72
CA THR A 73 5.12 13.35 -6.27
C THR A 73 5.20 13.45 -4.77
N GLU A 74 4.42 12.66 -4.06
CA GLU A 74 4.35 12.64 -2.60
C GLU A 74 4.56 11.20 -2.10
N GLY A 75 5.31 11.08 -1.02
CA GLY A 75 5.55 9.82 -0.33
C GLY A 75 4.69 9.67 0.92
N PHE A 76 4.76 8.52 1.55
CA PHE A 76 4.20 8.32 2.89
C PHE A 76 5.25 8.67 3.93
N ASP A 77 4.87 9.53 4.87
CA ASP A 77 5.67 9.79 6.05
C ASP A 77 5.70 8.54 6.92
N PHE A 78 6.88 7.99 7.07
CA PHE A 78 7.15 6.90 7.98
C PHE A 78 7.87 7.48 9.19
N VAL A 79 7.14 7.64 10.28
CA VAL A 79 7.65 8.23 11.52
C VAL A 79 7.44 7.26 12.66
N ASP A 80 8.49 6.96 13.39
CA ASP A 80 8.46 6.09 14.58
C ASP A 80 7.79 4.73 14.33
N GLY A 81 8.10 4.11 13.21
CA GLY A 81 7.53 2.82 12.85
C GLY A 81 6.06 2.87 12.38
N LYS A 82 5.52 4.04 12.10
CA LYS A 82 4.12 4.26 11.72
C LYS A 82 4.00 5.03 10.41
N ILE A 83 2.97 4.74 9.64
CA ILE A 83 2.50 5.57 8.53
C ILE A 83 1.19 6.26 8.91
N LYS A 84 1.03 7.50 8.42
CA LYS A 84 -0.22 8.24 8.60
C LYS A 84 -1.24 7.83 7.53
N PRO A 85 -2.56 7.87 7.83
CA PRO A 85 -3.57 7.65 6.80
C PRO A 85 -3.51 8.74 5.74
N PRO A 86 -3.71 8.40 4.46
CA PRO A 86 -3.88 9.40 3.41
C PRO A 86 -5.11 10.27 3.68
N THR A 87 -4.97 11.59 3.50
CA THR A 87 -6.05 12.56 3.78
C THR A 87 -6.63 13.20 2.53
N LYS A 88 -5.95 13.11 1.38
CA LYS A 88 -6.43 13.64 0.10
C LYS A 88 -7.45 12.70 -0.55
N PRO A 89 -8.32 13.20 -1.45
CA PRO A 89 -9.28 12.36 -2.18
C PRO A 89 -8.64 11.20 -2.97
N GLY A 90 -9.40 10.16 -3.24
CA GLY A 90 -8.94 8.96 -3.93
C GLY A 90 -7.92 8.18 -3.11
N LEU A 91 -6.82 7.80 -3.70
CA LEU A 91 -5.71 7.14 -2.99
C LEU A 91 -4.86 8.11 -2.16
N GLY A 92 -5.12 9.42 -2.23
CA GLY A 92 -4.37 10.42 -1.49
C GLY A 92 -2.98 10.72 -2.01
N ILE A 93 -2.68 10.33 -3.25
CA ILE A 93 -1.40 10.57 -3.93
C ILE A 93 -1.63 11.18 -5.31
N GLU A 94 -0.62 11.88 -5.83
CA GLU A 94 -0.58 12.36 -7.21
C GLU A 94 0.51 11.62 -7.98
N LEU A 95 0.18 11.21 -9.21
CA LEU A 95 1.12 10.53 -10.07
C LEU A 95 2.06 11.54 -10.76
N ASN A 96 3.34 11.24 -10.75
CA ASN A 96 4.34 11.97 -11.51
C ASN A 96 4.24 11.59 -13.00
N ARG A 97 3.65 12.48 -13.79
CA ARG A 97 3.42 12.27 -15.23
C ARG A 97 4.70 12.13 -16.05
N ASP A 98 5.78 12.79 -15.64
CA ASP A 98 7.07 12.69 -16.33
C ASP A 98 7.73 11.34 -16.03
N ALA A 99 7.63 10.84 -14.80
CA ALA A 99 8.09 9.49 -14.47
C ALA A 99 7.30 8.43 -15.26
N ILE A 100 5.98 8.58 -15.40
CA ILE A 100 5.17 7.67 -16.22
C ILE A 100 5.69 7.63 -17.65
N LYS A 101 5.89 8.82 -18.29
CA LYS A 101 6.44 8.89 -19.65
C LYS A 101 7.84 8.27 -19.76
N LYS A 102 8.71 8.55 -18.78
CA LYS A 102 10.10 8.05 -18.74
C LYS A 102 10.18 6.54 -18.68
N TYR A 103 9.25 5.89 -17.94
CA TYR A 103 9.29 4.44 -17.69
C TYR A 103 8.21 3.66 -18.42
N GLN A 104 7.47 4.32 -19.30
CA GLN A 104 6.49 3.65 -20.16
C GLN A 104 7.22 2.68 -21.09
N VAL A 105 6.82 1.42 -21.06
CA VAL A 105 7.23 0.41 -22.04
C VAL A 105 6.22 0.36 -23.17
N ALA A 106 6.69 0.13 -24.38
CA ALA A 106 5.85 0.04 -25.58
C ALA A 106 4.96 -1.20 -25.56
#